data_0188c7de4ac775e4b0839a500a74dfc5
#
_entry.id   0188c7de4ac775e4b0839a500a74dfc5
#
_cell.length_a   1.000
_cell.length_b   1.000
_cell.length_c   1.000
_cell.angle_alpha   90.00
_cell.angle_beta   90.00
_cell.angle_gamma   90.00
#
_symmetry.space_group_name_H-M   'P 1'
#
loop_
_entity.id
_entity.type
_entity.pdbx_description
1 polymer ?
#
loop_
_entity_poly.entity_id
_entity_poly.type
_entity_poly.pdbx_seq_one_letter_code
_entity_poly.pdbx_strand_id
1 'polypeptide(L)'
;MTCANPIVWPALVDYWAGDLNDAETAAVDEHLFGCESCTTASARVGAVAQALRSAIPMVMLRSAVERLRARGAQIRENGFEPGDRREVEFSADAELLIHRLGGLDLAGAGRVDVRITAESTGALVSAVEAVPFDPAEGAVFIACQRHYADLPHDTVMSVSIHPTGAAAGAPPRTATYTILHRFL
;
A
#
# COMPACT_ATOMS: atom_id res chain seq x y z
N MET A 1 -35.03 -16.12 6.55
CA MET A 1 -35.57 -15.69 7.87
C MET A 1 -34.80 -14.47 8.30
N THR A 2 -35.48 -13.44 8.83
CA THR A 2 -34.83 -12.23 9.36
C THR A 2 -34.41 -12.47 10.81
N CYS A 3 -33.17 -12.08 11.17
CA CYS A 3 -32.68 -12.17 12.54
C CYS A 3 -33.39 -11.16 13.45
N ALA A 4 -33.86 -11.60 14.62
CA ALA A 4 -34.53 -10.71 15.58
C ALA A 4 -33.54 -9.75 16.27
N ASN A 5 -32.27 -10.11 16.40
CA ASN A 5 -31.22 -9.30 16.99
C ASN A 5 -29.94 -9.39 16.13
N PRO A 6 -29.88 -8.70 14.98
CA PRO A 6 -28.75 -8.82 14.06
C PRO A 6 -27.49 -8.24 14.65
N ILE A 7 -26.36 -8.90 14.39
CA ILE A 7 -25.03 -8.31 14.67
C ILE A 7 -24.89 -7.07 13.78
N VAL A 8 -24.59 -5.93 14.41
CA VAL A 8 -24.43 -4.67 13.68
C VAL A 8 -23.16 -4.68 12.86
N TRP A 9 -23.16 -3.95 11.73
CA TRP A 9 -22.05 -3.92 10.80
C TRP A 9 -20.70 -3.57 11.45
N PRO A 10 -20.58 -2.54 12.32
CA PRO A 10 -19.29 -2.26 13.00
C PRO A 10 -18.74 -3.46 13.76
N ALA A 11 -19.59 -4.18 14.53
CA ALA A 11 -19.14 -5.34 15.29
C ALA A 11 -18.63 -6.48 14.39
N LEU A 12 -19.21 -6.67 13.17
CA LEU A 12 -18.68 -7.61 12.19
C LEU A 12 -17.33 -7.15 11.62
N VAL A 13 -17.14 -5.83 11.43
CA VAL A 13 -15.86 -5.28 11.01
C VAL A 13 -14.80 -5.52 12.08
N ASP A 14 -15.08 -5.17 13.33
CA ASP A 14 -14.17 -5.36 14.47
C ASP A 14 -13.82 -6.83 14.69
N TYR A 15 -14.81 -7.73 14.53
CA TYR A 15 -14.60 -9.19 14.57
C TYR A 15 -13.57 -9.66 13.51
N TRP A 16 -13.73 -9.24 12.25
CA TRP A 16 -12.82 -9.62 11.17
C TRP A 16 -11.48 -8.86 11.21
N ALA A 17 -11.43 -7.68 11.83
CA ALA A 17 -10.19 -6.94 12.10
C ALA A 17 -9.37 -7.60 13.22
N GLY A 18 -10.02 -8.31 14.12
CA GLY A 18 -9.40 -8.88 15.31
C GLY A 18 -9.33 -7.88 16.47
N ASP A 19 -10.21 -6.89 16.47
CA ASP A 19 -10.24 -5.80 17.47
C ASP A 19 -11.17 -6.10 18.64
N LEU A 20 -11.95 -7.20 18.57
CA LEU A 20 -12.79 -7.66 19.67
C LEU A 20 -11.95 -8.41 20.73
N ASN A 21 -12.35 -8.29 21.99
CA ASN A 21 -11.81 -9.15 23.05
C ASN A 21 -12.39 -10.57 22.97
N ASP A 22 -11.82 -11.50 23.75
CA ASP A 22 -12.19 -12.92 23.72
C ASP A 22 -13.68 -13.18 24.02
N ALA A 23 -14.28 -12.42 24.97
CA ALA A 23 -15.69 -12.58 25.33
C ALA A 23 -16.63 -12.08 24.24
N GLU A 24 -16.29 -10.95 23.60
CA GLU A 24 -17.03 -10.40 22.46
C GLU A 24 -16.93 -11.32 21.25
N THR A 25 -15.73 -11.83 20.97
CA THR A 25 -15.49 -12.81 19.89
C THR A 25 -16.35 -14.06 20.10
N ALA A 26 -16.34 -14.63 21.30
CA ALA A 26 -17.15 -15.81 21.63
C ALA A 26 -18.66 -15.54 21.45
N ALA A 27 -19.14 -14.37 21.85
CA ALA A 27 -20.55 -14.00 21.68
C ALA A 27 -20.93 -13.86 20.19
N VAL A 28 -20.06 -13.32 19.35
CA VAL A 28 -20.25 -13.26 17.91
C VAL A 28 -20.26 -14.66 17.32
N ASP A 29 -19.31 -15.52 17.68
CA ASP A 29 -19.23 -16.90 17.19
C ASP A 29 -20.51 -17.69 17.53
N GLU A 30 -20.97 -17.63 18.79
CA GLU A 30 -22.21 -18.29 19.22
C GLU A 30 -23.42 -17.84 18.40
N HIS A 31 -23.54 -16.52 18.15
CA HIS A 31 -24.62 -15.99 17.33
C HIS A 31 -24.53 -16.47 15.89
N LEU A 32 -23.35 -16.49 15.28
CA LEU A 32 -23.13 -16.92 13.90
C LEU A 32 -23.47 -18.41 13.71
N PHE A 33 -23.21 -19.25 14.70
CA PHE A 33 -23.60 -20.65 14.66
C PHE A 33 -25.11 -20.86 14.55
N GLY A 34 -25.90 -19.97 15.16
CA GLY A 34 -27.37 -20.09 15.21
C GLY A 34 -28.13 -19.25 14.18
N CYS A 35 -27.48 -18.36 13.45
CA CYS A 35 -28.16 -17.36 12.62
C CYS A 35 -27.62 -17.26 11.18
N GLU A 36 -28.28 -17.90 10.24
CA GLU A 36 -27.90 -17.92 8.82
C GLU A 36 -27.77 -16.51 8.20
N SER A 37 -28.68 -15.57 8.56
CA SER A 37 -28.62 -14.23 8.00
C SER A 37 -27.37 -13.45 8.46
N CYS A 38 -26.96 -13.58 9.73
CA CYS A 38 -25.76 -12.96 10.25
C CYS A 38 -24.50 -13.67 9.73
N THR A 39 -24.52 -14.99 9.56
CA THR A 39 -23.44 -15.74 8.93
C THR A 39 -23.21 -15.28 7.50
N THR A 40 -24.29 -15.07 6.72
CA THR A 40 -24.18 -14.53 5.37
C THR A 40 -23.61 -13.11 5.36
N ALA A 41 -24.02 -12.25 6.29
CA ALA A 41 -23.47 -10.89 6.44
C ALA A 41 -21.98 -10.93 6.83
N SER A 42 -21.63 -11.77 7.81
CA SER A 42 -20.25 -11.98 8.26
C SER A 42 -19.35 -12.47 7.12
N ALA A 43 -19.81 -13.44 6.31
CA ALA A 43 -19.05 -13.94 5.17
C ALA A 43 -18.72 -12.84 4.14
N ARG A 44 -19.64 -11.89 3.92
CA ARG A 44 -19.39 -10.75 3.02
C ARG A 44 -18.31 -9.81 3.58
N VAL A 45 -18.37 -9.48 4.89
CA VAL A 45 -17.33 -8.68 5.55
C VAL A 45 -16.00 -9.41 5.50
N GLY A 46 -16.00 -10.72 5.79
CA GLY A 46 -14.82 -11.57 5.72
C GLY A 46 -14.15 -11.57 4.34
N ALA A 47 -14.96 -11.67 3.26
CA ALA A 47 -14.44 -11.61 1.90
C ALA A 47 -13.74 -10.27 1.59
N VAL A 48 -14.31 -9.13 2.05
CA VAL A 48 -13.69 -7.81 1.92
C VAL A 48 -12.41 -7.73 2.76
N ALA A 49 -12.46 -8.18 4.03
CA ALA A 49 -11.29 -8.20 4.91
C ALA A 49 -10.15 -9.05 4.33
N GLN A 50 -10.47 -10.20 3.74
CA GLN A 50 -9.50 -11.05 3.05
C GLN A 50 -8.90 -10.35 1.83
N ALA A 51 -9.71 -9.71 0.99
CA ALA A 51 -9.22 -8.96 -0.17
C ALA A 51 -8.29 -7.81 0.25
N LEU A 52 -8.66 -7.06 1.30
CA LEU A 52 -7.81 -5.98 1.84
C LEU A 52 -6.50 -6.51 2.43
N ARG A 53 -6.51 -7.66 3.12
CA ARG A 53 -5.28 -8.30 3.65
C ARG A 53 -4.35 -8.81 2.56
N SER A 54 -4.90 -9.20 1.40
CA SER A 54 -4.12 -9.63 0.24
C SER A 54 -3.67 -8.47 -0.65
N ALA A 55 -4.28 -7.28 -0.51
CA ALA A 55 -3.90 -6.10 -1.26
C ALA A 55 -2.51 -5.61 -0.82
N ILE A 56 -1.63 -5.42 -1.78
CA ILE A 56 -0.33 -4.80 -1.56
C ILE A 56 -0.50 -3.30 -1.83
N PRO A 57 -0.37 -2.43 -0.83
CA PRO A 57 -0.50 -0.99 -1.05
C PRO A 57 0.64 -0.49 -1.93
N MET A 58 0.35 0.53 -2.77
CA MET A 58 1.35 1.12 -3.67
C MET A 58 2.55 1.70 -2.90
N VAL A 59 2.33 2.28 -1.73
CA VAL A 59 3.40 2.84 -0.89
C VAL A 59 3.42 2.12 0.45
N MET A 60 4.60 1.73 0.89
CA MET A 60 4.81 0.88 2.06
C MET A 60 5.92 1.43 2.97
N LEU A 61 5.87 1.03 4.23
CA LEU A 61 7.03 1.13 5.12
C LEU A 61 8.02 -0.01 4.85
N ARG A 62 9.31 0.18 5.13
CA ARG A 62 10.33 -0.88 5.07
C ARG A 62 9.91 -2.13 5.85
N SER A 63 9.37 -1.95 7.05
CA SER A 63 8.90 -3.07 7.88
C SER A 63 7.80 -3.91 7.21
N ALA A 64 6.98 -3.33 6.34
CA ALA A 64 5.99 -4.07 5.56
C ALA A 64 6.64 -4.89 4.44
N VAL A 65 7.65 -4.33 3.76
CA VAL A 65 8.45 -5.04 2.76
C VAL A 65 9.15 -6.25 3.39
N GLU A 66 9.74 -6.07 4.56
CA GLU A 66 10.42 -7.16 5.30
C GLU A 66 9.45 -8.26 5.73
N ARG A 67 8.24 -7.89 6.18
CA ARG A 67 7.20 -8.88 6.50
C ARG A 67 6.77 -9.69 5.28
N LEU A 68 6.66 -9.08 4.10
CA LEU A 68 6.37 -9.81 2.86
C LEU A 68 7.49 -10.79 2.52
N ARG A 69 8.76 -10.38 2.61
CA ARG A 69 9.92 -11.27 2.43
C ARG A 69 9.90 -12.45 3.40
N ALA A 70 9.63 -12.17 4.67
CA ALA A 70 9.55 -13.22 5.70
C ALA A 70 8.42 -14.24 5.44
N ARG A 71 7.39 -13.86 4.68
CA ARG A 71 6.31 -14.74 4.22
C ARG A 71 6.61 -15.47 2.91
N GLY A 72 7.81 -15.28 2.34
CA GLY A 72 8.26 -15.97 1.14
C GLY A 72 7.98 -15.24 -0.17
N ALA A 73 7.49 -14.00 -0.14
CA ALA A 73 7.26 -13.23 -1.36
C ALA A 73 8.58 -12.98 -2.12
N GLN A 74 8.57 -13.23 -3.42
CA GLN A 74 9.71 -13.00 -4.30
C GLN A 74 9.78 -11.52 -4.68
N ILE A 75 10.57 -10.77 -3.91
CA ILE A 75 10.69 -9.31 -4.03
C ILE A 75 12.04 -8.94 -4.62
N ARG A 76 12.02 -8.17 -5.71
CA ARG A 76 13.19 -7.47 -6.25
C ARG A 76 13.14 -6.00 -5.82
N GLU A 77 14.20 -5.52 -5.19
CA GLU A 77 14.32 -4.13 -4.74
C GLU A 77 15.32 -3.36 -5.61
N ASN A 78 14.92 -2.16 -6.04
CA ASN A 78 15.74 -1.23 -6.82
C ASN A 78 15.84 0.10 -6.05
N GLY A 79 17.06 0.57 -5.80
CA GLY A 79 17.31 1.86 -5.15
C GLY A 79 17.47 2.99 -6.16
N PHE A 80 16.95 4.17 -5.82
CA PHE A 80 17.03 5.40 -6.62
C PHE A 80 17.43 6.57 -5.72
N GLU A 81 18.19 7.50 -6.31
CA GLU A 81 18.50 8.79 -5.72
C GLU A 81 17.80 9.93 -6.50
N PRO A 82 17.59 11.12 -5.91
CA PRO A 82 16.93 12.25 -6.59
C PRO A 82 17.60 12.59 -7.93
N GLY A 83 16.79 12.66 -8.98
CA GLY A 83 17.24 12.94 -10.34
C GLY A 83 17.64 11.69 -11.14
N ASP A 84 17.65 10.51 -10.53
CA ASP A 84 17.94 9.27 -11.25
C ASP A 84 16.93 9.03 -12.37
N ARG A 85 17.47 8.54 -13.51
CA ARG A 85 16.71 7.97 -14.63
C ARG A 85 17.25 6.57 -14.90
N ARG A 86 16.48 5.55 -14.56
CA ARG A 86 16.96 4.16 -14.64
C ARG A 86 15.91 3.21 -15.18
N GLU A 87 16.39 2.23 -15.90
CA GLU A 87 15.60 1.11 -16.37
C GLU A 87 15.58 0.01 -15.32
N VAL A 88 14.41 -0.59 -15.12
CA VAL A 88 14.18 -1.73 -14.23
C VAL A 88 13.41 -2.82 -14.98
N GLU A 89 13.85 -4.05 -14.79
CA GLU A 89 13.20 -5.23 -15.38
C GLU A 89 12.25 -5.87 -14.37
N PHE A 90 11.06 -6.18 -14.83
CA PHE A 90 10.12 -7.03 -14.10
C PHE A 90 10.26 -8.45 -14.63
N SER A 91 11.21 -9.20 -14.05
CA SER A 91 11.47 -10.58 -14.44
C SER A 91 10.33 -11.54 -14.06
N ALA A 92 10.23 -12.67 -14.76
CA ALA A 92 9.13 -13.61 -14.59
C ALA A 92 9.07 -14.25 -13.20
N ASP A 93 10.19 -14.28 -12.48
CA ASP A 93 10.33 -14.84 -11.13
C ASP A 93 10.00 -13.85 -10.00
N ALA A 94 9.89 -12.54 -10.30
CA ALA A 94 9.52 -11.55 -9.30
C ALA A 94 8.00 -11.39 -9.22
N GLU A 95 7.45 -11.55 -8.02
CA GLU A 95 6.04 -11.26 -7.72
C GLU A 95 5.80 -9.77 -7.52
N LEU A 96 6.85 -9.07 -7.04
CA LEU A 96 6.78 -7.68 -6.65
C LEU A 96 8.11 -6.96 -6.90
N LEU A 97 8.06 -5.79 -7.53
CA LEU A 97 9.17 -4.84 -7.50
C LEU A 97 8.95 -3.83 -6.40
N ILE A 98 10.00 -3.55 -5.63
CA ILE A 98 10.03 -2.44 -4.68
C ILE A 98 11.03 -1.42 -5.20
N HIS A 99 10.58 -0.18 -5.39
CA HIS A 99 11.42 0.97 -5.68
C HIS A 99 11.66 1.74 -4.39
N ARG A 100 12.89 1.68 -3.88
CA ARG A 100 13.33 2.51 -2.76
C ARG A 100 13.78 3.86 -3.34
N LEU A 101 12.98 4.89 -3.12
CA LEU A 101 13.27 6.26 -3.54
C LEU A 101 13.95 6.98 -2.37
N GLY A 102 15.28 6.97 -2.38
CA GLY A 102 16.14 7.48 -1.32
C GLY A 102 16.57 8.93 -1.51
N GLY A 103 17.51 9.39 -0.67
CA GLY A 103 18.07 10.74 -0.72
C GLY A 103 17.08 11.83 -0.29
N LEU A 104 16.03 11.47 0.46
CA LEU A 104 15.01 12.39 0.95
C LEU A 104 15.37 12.92 2.34
N ASP A 105 15.25 14.23 2.53
CA ASP A 105 15.23 14.81 3.87
C ASP A 105 13.77 14.81 4.36
N LEU A 106 13.43 13.80 5.16
CA LEU A 106 12.10 13.63 5.76
C LEU A 106 12.08 14.04 7.24
N ALA A 107 13.20 14.53 7.78
CA ALA A 107 13.26 15.01 9.16
C ALA A 107 12.32 16.21 9.33
N GLY A 108 11.35 16.07 10.24
CA GLY A 108 10.36 17.13 10.49
C GLY A 108 9.23 17.21 9.46
N ALA A 109 9.18 16.34 8.44
CA ALA A 109 8.02 16.25 7.57
C ALA A 109 6.80 15.76 8.38
N GLY A 110 5.69 16.48 8.31
CA GLY A 110 4.42 16.08 8.90
C GLY A 110 3.59 15.20 7.98
N ARG A 111 3.82 15.31 6.67
CA ARG A 111 3.10 14.59 5.62
C ARG A 111 4.00 14.41 4.41
N VAL A 112 3.84 13.31 3.71
CA VAL A 112 4.49 13.03 2.43
C VAL A 112 3.43 12.62 1.42
N ASP A 113 3.44 13.25 0.24
CA ASP A 113 2.57 12.90 -0.88
C ASP A 113 3.43 12.36 -2.02
N VAL A 114 2.87 11.39 -2.77
CA VAL A 114 3.49 10.79 -3.96
C VAL A 114 2.65 11.08 -5.17
N ARG A 115 3.29 11.51 -6.25
CA ARG A 115 2.64 11.71 -7.55
C ARG A 115 3.42 10.96 -8.62
N ILE A 116 2.71 10.21 -9.45
CA ILE A 116 3.27 9.45 -10.57
C ILE A 116 2.62 9.97 -11.86
N THR A 117 3.45 10.35 -12.82
CA THR A 117 3.01 10.82 -14.13
C THR A 117 3.68 10.01 -15.24
N ALA A 118 2.97 9.78 -16.35
CA ALA A 118 3.54 9.23 -17.57
C ALA A 118 4.44 10.29 -18.22
N GLU A 119 5.72 9.97 -18.50
CA GLU A 119 6.68 10.96 -18.98
C GLU A 119 6.33 11.49 -20.37
N SER A 120 5.85 10.61 -21.26
CA SER A 120 5.56 10.98 -22.66
C SER A 120 4.41 11.98 -22.80
N THR A 121 3.43 11.94 -21.92
CA THR A 121 2.20 12.73 -22.01
C THR A 121 2.05 13.75 -20.88
N GLY A 122 2.80 13.60 -19.79
CA GLY A 122 2.60 14.35 -18.56
C GLY A 122 1.31 13.97 -17.81
N ALA A 123 0.58 12.97 -18.29
CA ALA A 123 -0.69 12.56 -17.68
C ALA A 123 -0.47 11.99 -16.28
N LEU A 124 -1.34 12.37 -15.35
CA LEU A 124 -1.33 11.82 -14.00
C LEU A 124 -1.76 10.36 -14.04
N VAL A 125 -0.86 9.45 -13.64
CA VAL A 125 -1.13 8.01 -13.51
C VAL A 125 -1.68 7.71 -12.12
N SER A 126 -1.07 8.28 -11.08
CA SER A 126 -1.51 8.11 -9.69
C SER A 126 -1.09 9.29 -8.82
N ALA A 127 -1.90 9.58 -7.82
CA ALA A 127 -1.56 10.48 -6.73
C ALA A 127 -2.02 9.84 -5.41
N VAL A 128 -1.10 9.71 -4.47
CA VAL A 128 -1.38 9.17 -3.14
C VAL A 128 -0.95 10.21 -2.11
N GLU A 129 -1.91 10.65 -1.33
CA GLU A 129 -1.70 11.65 -0.29
C GLU A 129 -1.44 10.98 1.06
N ALA A 130 -0.67 11.65 1.93
CA ALA A 130 -0.36 11.20 3.28
C ALA A 130 0.16 9.75 3.33
N VAL A 131 1.11 9.43 2.43
CA VAL A 131 1.69 8.09 2.40
C VAL A 131 2.44 7.77 3.70
N PRO A 132 2.50 6.48 4.10
CA PRO A 132 3.30 6.07 5.24
C PRO A 132 4.79 6.28 4.93
N PHE A 133 5.52 6.88 5.87
CA PHE A 133 6.97 7.07 5.78
C PHE A 133 7.63 6.95 7.15
N ASP A 134 8.92 6.64 7.16
CA ASP A 134 9.77 6.71 8.35
C ASP A 134 10.80 7.84 8.13
N PRO A 135 10.79 8.89 8.96
CA PRO A 135 11.73 9.99 8.82
C PRO A 135 13.20 9.56 8.89
N ALA A 136 13.51 8.49 9.63
CA ALA A 136 14.88 7.99 9.79
C ALA A 136 15.39 7.23 8.54
N GLU A 137 14.49 6.69 7.72
CA GLU A 137 14.85 5.96 6.49
C GLU A 137 15.32 6.88 5.36
N GLY A 138 14.90 8.15 5.35
CA GLY A 138 15.17 9.07 4.25
C GLY A 138 14.74 8.54 2.88
N ALA A 139 13.71 7.70 2.86
CA ALA A 139 13.21 7.03 1.66
C ALA A 139 11.71 6.74 1.71
N VAL A 140 11.10 6.64 0.52
CA VAL A 140 9.75 6.13 0.30
C VAL A 140 9.85 4.84 -0.52
N PHE A 141 9.05 3.84 -0.19
CA PHE A 141 9.04 2.54 -0.86
C PHE A 141 7.77 2.40 -1.70
N ILE A 142 7.93 2.29 -3.01
CA ILE A 142 6.82 2.09 -3.95
C ILE A 142 6.80 0.64 -4.40
N ALA A 143 5.65 -0.01 -4.23
CA ALA A 143 5.40 -1.36 -4.67
C ALA A 143 4.80 -1.36 -6.08
N CYS A 144 5.45 -2.02 -7.01
CA CYS A 144 4.96 -2.23 -8.36
C CYS A 144 4.62 -3.71 -8.54
N GLN A 145 3.35 -4.02 -8.77
CA GLN A 145 2.84 -5.37 -8.95
C GLN A 145 2.81 -5.74 -10.44
N ARG A 146 2.96 -7.03 -10.74
CA ARG A 146 3.05 -7.52 -12.13
C ARG A 146 1.83 -7.16 -12.99
N HIS A 147 0.64 -7.11 -12.41
CA HIS A 147 -0.58 -6.76 -13.15
C HIS A 147 -0.57 -5.34 -13.73
N TYR A 148 0.32 -4.47 -13.26
CA TYR A 148 0.51 -3.14 -13.89
C TYR A 148 1.09 -3.23 -15.31
N ALA A 149 1.71 -4.36 -15.69
CA ALA A 149 2.15 -4.59 -17.07
C ALA A 149 1.00 -4.59 -18.09
N ASP A 150 -0.19 -4.99 -17.64
CA ASP A 150 -1.36 -5.13 -18.50
C ASP A 150 -2.16 -3.81 -18.64
N LEU A 151 -1.76 -2.76 -17.92
CA LEU A 151 -2.44 -1.47 -17.99
C LEU A 151 -1.96 -0.68 -19.23
N PRO A 152 -2.87 0.02 -19.93
CA PRO A 152 -2.52 0.86 -21.08
C PRO A 152 -1.86 2.16 -20.60
N HIS A 153 -0.59 2.12 -20.28
CA HIS A 153 0.17 3.28 -19.79
C HIS A 153 1.58 3.30 -20.40
N ASP A 154 2.24 4.44 -20.29
CA ASP A 154 3.65 4.57 -20.64
C ASP A 154 4.50 3.71 -19.67
N THR A 155 5.53 3.07 -20.21
CA THR A 155 6.50 2.34 -19.41
C THR A 155 7.49 3.26 -18.68
N VAL A 156 7.52 4.53 -19.05
CA VAL A 156 8.38 5.55 -18.42
C VAL A 156 7.55 6.40 -17.48
N MET A 157 7.82 6.26 -16.19
CA MET A 157 7.12 6.96 -15.12
C MET A 157 8.02 8.00 -14.46
N SER A 158 7.52 9.21 -14.28
CA SER A 158 8.14 10.21 -13.40
C SER A 158 7.43 10.17 -12.05
N VAL A 159 8.20 9.90 -11.00
CA VAL A 159 7.71 9.82 -9.62
C VAL A 159 8.21 11.02 -8.86
N SER A 160 7.30 11.83 -8.31
CA SER A 160 7.62 13.00 -7.49
C SER A 160 7.18 12.75 -6.04
N ILE A 161 8.08 13.01 -5.10
CA ILE A 161 7.83 12.93 -3.66
C ILE A 161 7.76 14.36 -3.12
N HIS A 162 6.64 14.66 -2.43
CA HIS A 162 6.33 15.99 -1.92
C HIS A 162 6.19 15.96 -0.38
N PRO A 163 7.27 16.12 0.38
CA PRO A 163 7.16 16.32 1.82
C PRO A 163 6.56 17.69 2.13
N THR A 164 5.72 17.76 3.16
CA THR A 164 5.09 19.00 3.63
C THR A 164 5.07 19.07 5.16
N GLY A 165 4.84 20.27 5.73
CA GLY A 165 4.66 20.43 7.16
C GLY A 165 5.96 20.42 7.98
N ALA A 166 7.12 20.76 7.38
CA ALA A 166 8.37 20.89 8.12
C ALA A 166 8.26 21.97 9.21
N ALA A 167 8.77 21.68 10.41
CA ALA A 167 9.01 22.66 11.45
C ALA A 167 9.97 23.76 10.93
N ALA A 168 9.90 24.97 11.51
CA ALA A 168 10.63 26.18 11.07
C ALA A 168 12.07 25.89 10.61
N GLY A 169 12.26 25.87 9.31
CA GLY A 169 13.52 25.56 8.62
C GLY A 169 13.32 25.71 7.11
N ALA A 170 14.26 25.26 6.31
CA ALA A 170 14.10 25.28 4.86
C ALA A 170 12.92 24.41 4.43
N PRO A 171 12.09 24.83 3.45
CA PRO A 171 10.99 24.02 2.98
C PRO A 171 11.51 22.68 2.46
N PRO A 172 10.84 21.56 2.77
CA PRO A 172 11.22 20.24 2.28
C PRO A 172 11.24 20.24 0.75
N ARG A 173 12.31 19.72 0.17
CA ARG A 173 12.50 19.74 -1.28
C ARG A 173 11.76 18.58 -1.91
N THR A 174 10.97 18.88 -2.94
CA THR A 174 10.43 17.87 -3.83
C THR A 174 11.57 17.11 -4.51
N ALA A 175 11.53 15.80 -4.48
CA ALA A 175 12.44 14.94 -5.21
C ALA A 175 11.69 14.24 -6.36
N THR A 176 12.38 14.09 -7.50
CA THR A 176 11.82 13.43 -8.68
C THR A 176 12.75 12.33 -9.14
N TYR A 177 12.16 11.21 -9.58
CA TYR A 177 12.82 10.01 -10.07
C TYR A 177 12.15 9.58 -11.36
N THR A 178 12.93 9.10 -12.34
CA THR A 178 12.39 8.56 -13.59
C THR A 178 12.67 7.07 -13.68
N ILE A 179 11.63 6.26 -13.82
CA ILE A 179 11.69 4.81 -13.83
C ILE A 179 11.17 4.29 -15.17
N LEU A 180 11.99 3.55 -15.90
CA LEU A 180 11.60 2.82 -17.11
C LEU A 180 11.32 1.37 -16.72
N HIS A 181 10.09 0.91 -16.89
CA HIS A 181 9.75 -0.48 -16.64
C HIS A 181 9.85 -1.30 -17.92
N ARG A 182 10.60 -2.41 -17.86
CA ARG A 182 10.58 -3.47 -18.86
C ARG A 182 9.94 -4.71 -18.27
N PHE A 183 8.90 -5.18 -18.92
CA PHE A 183 8.20 -6.42 -18.56
C PHE A 183 8.72 -7.53 -19.49
N LEU A 184 9.29 -8.60 -18.89
CA LEU A 184 9.86 -9.74 -19.58
C LEU A 184 8.96 -10.98 -19.43
#